data_57b1e656f7647260e298e3c2be1c8d04
#
_entry.id   57b1e656f7647260e298e3c2be1c8d04
#
_cell.length_a   1.000
_cell.length_b   1.000
_cell.length_c   1.000
_cell.angle_alpha   90.00
_cell.angle_beta   90.00
_cell.angle_gamma   90.00
#
_symmetry.space_group_name_H-M   'P 1'
#
loop_
_entity.id
_entity.type
_entity.pdbx_description
1 polymer ?
#
loop_
_entity_poly.entity_id
_entity_poly.type
_entity_poly.pdbx_seq_one_letter_code
_entity_poly.pdbx_strand_id
1 'polypeptide(L)'
;MYEVRFVFDWNGTDFPNDYPSSPHFSQLVGWVHEKDHPYFEEGELASSGIEQMTETGRTTTLVDELQALIDQNKGLATYTGSGLNSGVGIISIDIEVNRDFPAVSLASMLVPSPDWFVACASVNLLDEDNEFF
;
A
#
# COMPACT_ATOMS: atom_id res chain seq x y z
N MET A 1 -11.72 14.33 3.23
CA MET A 1 -10.38 14.08 2.65
C MET A 1 -9.39 13.80 3.78
N TYR A 2 -8.48 12.86 3.55
CA TYR A 2 -7.41 12.54 4.49
C TYR A 2 -6.05 12.64 3.82
N GLU A 3 -5.08 13.17 4.54
CA GLU A 3 -3.68 13.00 4.19
C GLU A 3 -3.16 11.73 4.86
N VAL A 4 -2.67 10.79 4.07
CA VAL A 4 -2.03 9.57 4.57
C VAL A 4 -0.52 9.75 4.48
N ARG A 5 0.16 9.55 5.59
CA ARG A 5 1.62 9.53 5.66
C ARG A 5 2.07 8.12 5.93
N PHE A 6 2.71 7.52 4.95
CA PHE A 6 3.33 6.21 5.12
C PHE A 6 4.77 6.43 5.55
N VAL A 7 5.06 6.06 6.80
CA VAL A 7 6.38 6.31 7.40
C VAL A 7 7.23 5.05 7.27
N PHE A 8 8.38 5.20 6.59
CA PHE A 8 9.36 4.14 6.41
C PHE A 8 10.51 4.34 7.38
N ASP A 9 10.90 3.28 8.08
CA ASP A 9 11.99 3.32 9.06
C ASP A 9 12.84 2.04 8.99
N TRP A 10 13.34 1.78 7.79
CA TRP A 10 14.27 0.67 7.56
C TRP A 10 15.70 1.22 7.62
N ASN A 11 16.34 1.04 8.76
CA ASN A 11 17.64 1.64 9.06
C ASN A 11 18.66 0.59 9.50
N GLY A 12 19.96 0.92 9.36
CA GLY A 12 21.04 0.01 9.69
C GLY A 12 21.27 -0.17 11.20
N THR A 13 20.69 0.66 12.04
CA THR A 13 20.78 0.53 13.50
C THR A 13 19.86 -0.58 14.00
N ASP A 14 18.61 -0.61 13.50
CA ASP A 14 17.63 -1.65 13.83
C ASP A 14 17.91 -2.95 13.08
N PHE A 15 18.52 -2.87 11.89
CA PHE A 15 18.84 -4.01 11.02
C PHE A 15 20.33 -4.03 10.71
N PRO A 16 21.20 -4.32 11.71
CA PRO A 16 22.66 -4.23 11.52
C PRO A 16 23.26 -5.33 10.65
N ASN A 17 22.55 -6.45 10.49
CA ASN A 17 22.99 -7.56 9.66
C ASN A 17 22.39 -7.45 8.27
N ASP A 18 23.23 -7.51 7.24
CA ASP A 18 22.79 -7.50 5.85
C ASP A 18 21.98 -6.28 5.41
N TYR A 19 22.13 -5.15 6.14
CA TYR A 19 21.50 -3.90 5.70
C TYR A 19 22.13 -3.46 4.38
N PRO A 20 21.33 -3.24 3.33
CA PRO A 20 21.86 -2.96 2.00
C PRO A 20 22.52 -1.58 1.90
N SER A 21 23.43 -1.45 0.94
CA SER A 21 24.10 -0.16 0.66
C SER A 21 23.18 0.86 -0.03
N SER A 22 22.11 0.39 -0.66
CA SER A 22 21.16 1.24 -1.38
C SER A 22 19.71 0.85 -1.07
N PRO A 23 19.27 1.00 0.19
CA PRO A 23 17.90 0.68 0.58
C PRO A 23 16.95 1.72 -0.03
N HIS A 24 15.85 1.25 -0.58
CA HIS A 24 14.80 2.14 -1.12
C HIS A 24 13.47 1.39 -1.24
N PHE A 25 12.42 2.12 -1.61
CA PHE A 25 11.08 1.59 -1.78
C PHE A 25 10.53 1.97 -3.15
N SER A 26 9.77 1.07 -3.77
CA SER A 26 9.05 1.35 -5.00
C SER A 26 7.91 2.35 -4.76
N GLN A 27 7.24 2.78 -5.83
CA GLN A 27 6.07 3.63 -5.71
C GLN A 27 5.05 3.04 -4.73
N LEU A 28 4.53 3.89 -3.84
CA LEU A 28 3.43 3.51 -2.97
C LEU A 28 2.16 3.39 -3.82
N VAL A 29 1.46 2.27 -3.72
CA VAL A 29 0.26 2.00 -4.49
C VAL A 29 -0.81 1.38 -3.61
N GLY A 30 -2.06 1.72 -3.88
CA GLY A 30 -3.17 1.14 -3.19
C GLY A 30 -4.51 1.72 -3.63
N TRP A 31 -5.50 1.54 -2.79
CA TRP A 31 -6.86 1.93 -3.11
C TRP A 31 -7.70 2.22 -1.86
N VAL A 32 -8.78 2.93 -2.09
CA VAL A 32 -9.85 3.14 -1.12
C VAL A 32 -10.97 2.19 -1.48
N HIS A 33 -11.47 1.41 -0.52
CA HIS A 33 -12.37 0.30 -0.78
C HIS A 33 -13.36 0.05 0.36
N GLU A 34 -14.27 -0.91 0.16
CA GLU A 34 -15.17 -1.36 1.21
C GLU A 34 -14.38 -2.02 2.35
N LYS A 35 -14.87 -1.89 3.58
CA LYS A 35 -14.11 -2.29 4.77
C LYS A 35 -13.79 -3.78 4.85
N ASP A 36 -14.59 -4.63 4.22
CA ASP A 36 -14.47 -6.08 4.30
C ASP A 36 -13.84 -6.71 3.05
N HIS A 37 -13.18 -5.91 2.21
CA HIS A 37 -12.58 -6.40 0.98
C HIS A 37 -11.12 -5.99 0.83
N PRO A 38 -10.21 -6.50 1.69
CA PRO A 38 -8.78 -6.29 1.49
C PRO A 38 -8.33 -7.01 0.22
N TYR A 39 -7.51 -6.36 -0.59
CA TYR A 39 -6.99 -6.97 -1.81
C TYR A 39 -5.78 -7.87 -1.54
N PHE A 40 -5.02 -7.56 -0.53
CA PHE A 40 -3.92 -8.39 -0.04
C PHE A 40 -4.07 -8.58 1.46
N GLU A 41 -3.74 -9.77 1.93
CA GLU A 41 -3.95 -10.17 3.31
C GLU A 41 -2.85 -11.15 3.72
N GLU A 42 -2.39 -11.04 4.96
CA GLU A 42 -1.38 -11.93 5.49
C GLU A 42 -1.86 -13.38 5.46
N GLY A 43 -1.01 -14.27 4.96
CA GLY A 43 -1.33 -15.69 4.85
C GLY A 43 -2.04 -16.10 3.57
N GLU A 44 -2.45 -15.16 2.74
CA GLU A 44 -3.12 -15.43 1.46
C GLU A 44 -2.12 -15.38 0.29
N LEU A 45 -2.48 -16.06 -0.81
CA LEU A 45 -1.68 -16.01 -2.03
C LEU A 45 -1.75 -14.62 -2.65
N ALA A 46 -0.60 -14.12 -3.07
CA ALA A 46 -0.52 -12.85 -3.78
C ALA A 46 -1.13 -12.96 -5.18
N SER A 47 -1.80 -11.87 -5.61
CA SER A 47 -2.23 -11.74 -7.00
C SER A 47 -1.02 -11.54 -7.93
N SER A 48 -1.25 -11.67 -9.24
CA SER A 48 -0.21 -11.38 -10.24
C SER A 48 0.31 -9.95 -10.14
N GLY A 49 -0.56 -8.99 -9.77
CA GLY A 49 -0.16 -7.60 -9.58
C GLY A 49 0.72 -7.39 -8.35
N ILE A 50 0.39 -8.03 -7.23
CA ILE A 50 1.22 -8.01 -6.02
C ILE A 50 2.57 -8.70 -6.31
N GLU A 51 2.54 -9.85 -6.96
CA GLU A 51 3.77 -10.57 -7.33
C GLU A 51 4.68 -9.68 -8.19
N GLN A 52 4.15 -9.06 -9.25
CA GLN A 52 4.93 -8.18 -10.11
C GLN A 52 5.49 -6.96 -9.35
N MET A 53 4.70 -6.35 -8.46
CA MET A 53 5.17 -5.25 -7.64
C MET A 53 6.29 -5.69 -6.70
N THR A 54 6.15 -6.83 -6.04
CA THR A 54 7.14 -7.30 -5.05
C THR A 54 8.44 -7.80 -5.67
N GLU A 55 8.39 -8.28 -6.91
CA GLU A 55 9.57 -8.77 -7.62
C GLU A 55 10.28 -7.68 -8.42
N THR A 56 9.55 -6.75 -9.00
CA THR A 56 10.09 -5.77 -9.96
C THR A 56 9.84 -4.31 -9.62
N GLY A 57 8.98 -4.02 -8.66
CA GLY A 57 8.53 -2.67 -8.34
C GLY A 57 7.52 -2.09 -9.33
N ARG A 58 7.10 -2.85 -10.33
CA ARG A 58 6.11 -2.40 -11.31
C ARG A 58 4.70 -2.48 -10.73
N THR A 59 3.94 -1.41 -10.89
CA THR A 59 2.61 -1.26 -10.28
C THR A 59 1.47 -1.34 -11.28
N THR A 60 1.74 -1.38 -12.58
CA THR A 60 0.71 -1.33 -13.63
C THR A 60 -0.31 -2.45 -13.50
N THR A 61 0.14 -3.69 -13.37
CA THR A 61 -0.78 -4.84 -13.24
C THR A 61 -1.62 -4.74 -11.98
N LEU A 62 -1.02 -4.34 -10.85
CA LEU A 62 -1.75 -4.16 -9.60
C LEU A 62 -2.81 -3.07 -9.73
N VAL A 63 -2.47 -1.93 -10.33
CA VAL A 63 -3.42 -0.84 -10.56
C VAL A 63 -4.58 -1.31 -11.45
N ASP A 64 -4.30 -2.08 -12.50
CA ASP A 64 -5.33 -2.63 -13.39
C ASP A 64 -6.25 -3.60 -12.65
N GLU A 65 -5.71 -4.45 -11.77
CA GLU A 65 -6.50 -5.36 -10.93
C GLU A 65 -7.41 -4.59 -9.98
N LEU A 66 -6.89 -3.55 -9.32
CA LEU A 66 -7.66 -2.71 -8.41
C LEU A 66 -8.74 -1.93 -9.16
N GLN A 67 -8.43 -1.43 -10.36
CA GLN A 67 -9.41 -0.74 -11.18
C GLN A 67 -10.56 -1.67 -11.60
N ALA A 68 -10.26 -2.93 -11.90
CA ALA A 68 -11.28 -3.93 -12.20
C ALA A 68 -12.22 -4.15 -11.01
N LEU A 69 -11.71 -4.14 -9.80
CA LEU A 69 -12.53 -4.23 -8.58
C LEU A 69 -13.37 -2.97 -8.36
N ILE A 70 -12.84 -1.79 -8.67
CA ILE A 70 -13.60 -0.53 -8.63
C ILE A 70 -14.75 -0.59 -9.62
N ASP A 71 -14.53 -1.11 -10.81
CA ASP A 71 -15.57 -1.29 -11.82
C ASP A 71 -16.66 -2.27 -11.37
N GLN A 72 -16.35 -3.17 -10.42
CA GLN A 72 -17.29 -4.07 -9.75
C GLN A 72 -17.93 -3.46 -8.51
N ASN A 73 -17.73 -2.17 -8.27
CA ASN A 73 -18.26 -1.42 -7.11
C ASN A 73 -17.69 -1.90 -5.76
N LYS A 74 -16.43 -2.34 -5.73
CA LYS A 74 -15.73 -2.77 -4.52
C LYS A 74 -14.84 -1.69 -3.93
N GLY A 75 -14.57 -0.64 -4.66
CA GLY A 75 -13.71 0.46 -4.25
C GLY A 75 -14.08 1.77 -4.93
N LEU A 76 -13.46 2.86 -4.43
CA LEU A 76 -13.74 4.21 -4.90
C LEU A 76 -12.69 4.70 -5.89
N ALA A 77 -11.41 4.53 -5.57
CA ALA A 77 -10.30 5.02 -6.40
C ALA A 77 -8.99 4.31 -6.07
N THR A 78 -8.09 4.28 -7.05
CA THR A 78 -6.70 3.88 -6.84
C THR A 78 -5.85 5.12 -6.56
N TYR A 79 -4.73 4.91 -5.86
CA TYR A 79 -3.76 5.96 -5.57
C TYR A 79 -2.36 5.42 -5.81
N THR A 80 -1.52 6.23 -6.45
CA THR A 80 -0.11 5.91 -6.66
C THR A 80 0.72 7.10 -6.20
N GLY A 81 1.53 6.89 -5.17
CA GLY A 81 2.46 7.90 -4.68
C GLY A 81 3.83 7.76 -5.32
N SER A 82 4.76 8.57 -4.86
CA SER A 82 6.17 8.45 -5.26
C SER A 82 6.80 7.20 -4.63
N GLY A 83 7.98 6.83 -5.14
CA GLY A 83 8.88 5.93 -4.42
C GLY A 83 9.70 6.69 -3.39
N LEU A 84 10.55 5.98 -2.67
CA LEU A 84 11.45 6.56 -1.67
C LEU A 84 12.87 6.08 -1.94
N ASN A 85 13.81 7.02 -2.12
CA ASN A 85 15.20 6.72 -2.44
C ASN A 85 16.07 6.43 -1.21
N SER A 86 15.45 6.07 -0.09
CA SER A 86 16.11 5.76 1.17
C SER A 86 15.29 4.71 1.92
N GLY A 87 15.91 4.03 2.87
CA GLY A 87 15.18 3.17 3.81
C GLY A 87 14.37 3.94 4.85
N VAL A 88 14.64 5.23 5.01
CA VAL A 88 13.99 6.10 5.99
C VAL A 88 13.38 7.31 5.30
N GLY A 89 12.13 7.60 5.58
CA GLY A 89 11.43 8.75 5.02
C GLY A 89 9.93 8.59 5.07
N ILE A 90 9.22 9.51 4.42
CA ILE A 90 7.77 9.56 4.40
C ILE A 90 7.28 9.74 2.97
N ILE A 91 6.28 8.96 2.59
CA ILE A 91 5.50 9.19 1.38
C ILE A 91 4.11 9.63 1.82
N SER A 92 3.67 10.79 1.35
CA SER A 92 2.36 11.35 1.66
C SER A 92 1.46 11.31 0.43
N ILE A 93 0.21 10.94 0.62
CA ILE A 93 -0.84 11.01 -0.40
C ILE A 93 -2.13 11.54 0.23
N ASP A 94 -2.90 12.25 -0.57
CA ASP A 94 -4.25 12.69 -0.18
C ASP A 94 -5.26 11.72 -0.75
N ILE A 95 -6.18 11.25 0.08
CA ILE A 95 -7.22 10.30 -0.32
C ILE A 95 -8.60 10.84 0.01
N GLU A 96 -9.58 10.40 -0.76
CA GLU A 96 -10.99 10.63 -0.48
C GLU A 96 -11.65 9.31 -0.10
N VAL A 97 -12.47 9.35 0.95
CA VAL A 97 -13.24 8.21 1.43
C VAL A 97 -14.70 8.61 1.58
N ASN A 98 -15.57 7.62 1.59
CA ASN A 98 -16.98 7.81 1.95
C ASN A 98 -17.47 6.64 2.81
N ARG A 99 -18.73 6.67 3.23
CA ARG A 99 -19.25 5.64 4.14
C ARG A 99 -19.36 4.26 3.49
N ASP A 100 -19.52 4.19 2.17
CA ASP A 100 -19.55 2.93 1.43
C ASP A 100 -18.14 2.35 1.24
N PHE A 101 -17.15 3.23 1.13
CA PHE A 101 -15.74 2.90 0.93
C PHE A 101 -14.87 3.63 1.95
N PRO A 102 -14.87 3.17 3.21
CA PRO A 102 -14.17 3.87 4.29
C PRO A 102 -12.77 3.35 4.58
N ALA A 103 -12.31 2.33 3.88
CA ALA A 103 -11.04 1.67 4.16
C ALA A 103 -9.98 2.00 3.12
N VAL A 104 -8.72 1.99 3.56
CA VAL A 104 -7.57 2.19 2.69
C VAL A 104 -6.57 1.05 2.86
N SER A 105 -6.02 0.60 1.73
CA SER A 105 -4.94 -0.38 1.68
C SER A 105 -3.84 0.15 0.77
N LEU A 106 -2.60 0.11 1.23
CA LEU A 106 -1.44 0.64 0.52
C LEU A 106 -0.26 -0.31 0.66
N ALA A 107 0.58 -0.39 -0.37
CA ALA A 107 1.77 -1.24 -0.37
C ALA A 107 2.91 -0.61 -1.16
N SER A 108 4.13 -1.03 -0.84
CA SER A 108 5.35 -0.63 -1.54
C SER A 108 6.38 -1.76 -1.47
N MET A 109 7.12 -1.99 -2.56
CA MET A 109 8.17 -2.99 -2.58
C MET A 109 9.37 -2.54 -1.75
N LEU A 110 9.91 -3.47 -0.96
CA LEU A 110 11.19 -3.30 -0.26
C LEU A 110 12.33 -3.63 -1.23
N VAL A 111 13.21 -2.67 -1.49
CA VAL A 111 14.32 -2.82 -2.45
C VAL A 111 15.66 -2.57 -1.76
N PRO A 112 16.68 -3.39 -1.95
CA PRO A 112 16.67 -4.63 -2.72
C PRO A 112 16.06 -5.79 -1.94
N SER A 113 15.18 -6.53 -2.58
CA SER A 113 14.69 -7.82 -2.08
C SER A 113 14.16 -8.61 -3.27
N PRO A 114 14.08 -9.94 -3.18
CA PRO A 114 13.53 -10.73 -4.27
C PRO A 114 12.02 -10.59 -4.41
N ASP A 115 11.27 -10.42 -3.30
CA ASP A 115 9.81 -10.48 -3.31
C ASP A 115 9.15 -9.93 -2.03
N TRP A 116 9.81 -9.00 -1.33
CA TRP A 116 9.28 -8.44 -0.09
C TRP A 116 8.60 -7.09 -0.32
N PHE A 117 7.55 -6.86 0.44
CA PHE A 117 6.84 -5.57 0.42
C PHE A 117 6.35 -5.20 1.82
N VAL A 118 6.10 -3.92 2.01
CA VAL A 118 5.47 -3.36 3.21
C VAL A 118 4.06 -2.89 2.85
N ALA A 119 3.14 -3.02 3.78
CA ALA A 119 1.74 -2.69 3.51
C ALA A 119 0.98 -2.28 4.76
N CYS A 120 -0.08 -1.53 4.56
CA CYS A 120 -1.20 -1.47 5.48
C CYS A 120 -2.43 -1.99 4.73
N ALA A 121 -3.20 -2.85 5.37
CA ALA A 121 -4.35 -3.50 4.73
C ALA A 121 -5.63 -3.18 5.50
N SER A 122 -6.64 -2.69 4.78
CA SER A 122 -7.98 -2.43 5.31
C SER A 122 -8.02 -1.55 6.56
N VAL A 123 -7.28 -0.45 6.55
CA VAL A 123 -7.36 0.55 7.62
C VAL A 123 -8.72 1.25 7.50
N ASN A 124 -9.63 0.91 8.41
CA ASN A 124 -10.96 1.48 8.44
C ASN A 124 -10.94 2.88 9.09
N LEU A 125 -11.45 3.87 8.40
CA LEU A 125 -11.49 5.26 8.87
C LEU A 125 -12.80 5.65 9.56
N LEU A 126 -13.70 4.68 9.76
CA LEU A 126 -14.91 4.87 10.58
C LEU A 126 -14.68 4.30 11.98
N ASP A 127 -15.17 5.01 12.98
CA ASP A 127 -15.21 4.54 14.36
C ASP A 127 -16.38 3.57 14.62
N GLU A 128 -16.57 3.19 15.87
CA GLU A 128 -17.63 2.26 16.28
C GLU A 128 -19.04 2.82 16.06
N ASP A 129 -19.17 4.14 16.01
CA ASP A 129 -20.42 4.86 15.76
C ASP A 129 -20.66 5.17 14.28
N ASN A 130 -19.81 4.63 13.37
CA ASN A 130 -19.81 4.91 11.93
C ASN A 130 -19.56 6.39 11.60
N GLU A 131 -18.78 7.06 12.42
CA GLU A 131 -18.33 8.41 12.17
C GLU A 131 -16.85 8.40 11.75
N PHE A 132 -16.46 9.32 10.88
CA PHE A 132 -15.06 9.44 10.47
C PHE A 132 -14.19 9.98 11.60
N PHE A 133 -13.02 9.39 11.74
CA PHE A 133 -12.00 9.87 12.66
C PHE A 133 -11.52 11.30 12.32
#